data_838d587e718d47d5a3fa840be3fcdf96
#
_entry.id   838d587e718d47d5a3fa840be3fcdf96
#
_cell.length_a   1.000
_cell.length_b   1.000
_cell.length_c   1.000
_cell.angle_alpha   90.00
_cell.angle_beta   90.00
_cell.angle_gamma   90.00
#
_symmetry.space_group_name_H-M   'P 1'
#
loop_
_entity.id
_entity.type
_entity.pdbx_description
1 polymer ?
#
loop_
_entity_poly.entity_id
_entity_poly.type
_entity_poly.pdbx_seq_one_letter_code
_entity_poly.pdbx_strand_id
1 'polypeptide(L)'
;MREELRFLKCVDHEVPMQVDIPEESSKFPAVLMIHGFMSSRNNDNHMLARISKRIVEAGIVAARIDLCSMGENLYSRENYGMKVMTDEVKASFKYLQSLPYVEENSVGLLGHSLGGRLAFTCSTLPAKIIVSLNGAINTSEPLEMTYDKFEMANLGYSIVHTSSGGVELVYRRFFDELKTTLNDNVKNFKNPILVEVCTSDPTLDPNISLNFIKNCHMDNVDSFTVENANHTYNVETGDFTKLNEVISKVVPWINSHIK
;
A
#
# COMPACT_ATOMS: atom_id res chain seq x y z
N MET A 1 -3.26 -15.82 -17.09
CA MET A 1 -3.39 -15.30 -15.70
C MET A 1 -4.68 -15.87 -15.13
N ARG A 2 -4.60 -16.50 -13.96
CA ARG A 2 -5.75 -16.98 -13.20
C ARG A 2 -6.01 -15.99 -12.06
N GLU A 3 -7.27 -15.71 -11.77
CA GLU A 3 -7.69 -14.78 -10.71
C GLU A 3 -8.51 -15.53 -9.66
N GLU A 4 -8.24 -15.26 -8.39
CA GLU A 4 -8.96 -15.84 -7.27
C GLU A 4 -9.34 -14.73 -6.27
N LEU A 5 -10.63 -14.65 -5.94
CA LEU A 5 -11.09 -13.82 -4.82
C LEU A 5 -11.14 -14.68 -3.57
N ARG A 6 -10.50 -14.21 -2.51
CA ARG A 6 -10.43 -14.87 -1.21
C ARG A 6 -10.93 -13.94 -0.11
N PHE A 7 -11.52 -14.53 0.91
CA PHE A 7 -11.90 -13.84 2.15
C PHE A 7 -11.13 -14.51 3.28
N LEU A 8 -10.11 -13.83 3.77
CA LEU A 8 -9.26 -14.38 4.82
C LEU A 8 -9.70 -13.85 6.19
N LYS A 9 -9.68 -14.73 7.19
CA LYS A 9 -10.06 -14.35 8.55
C LYS A 9 -8.98 -13.50 9.20
N CYS A 10 -9.39 -12.34 9.74
CA CYS A 10 -8.53 -11.45 10.52
C CYS A 10 -9.27 -11.11 11.83
N VAL A 11 -8.77 -11.59 12.95
CA VAL A 11 -9.34 -11.40 14.29
C VAL A 11 -10.84 -11.74 14.32
N ASP A 12 -11.72 -10.77 14.11
CA ASP A 12 -13.18 -10.86 14.21
C ASP A 12 -13.94 -10.49 12.90
N HIS A 13 -13.19 -10.29 11.80
CA HIS A 13 -13.75 -9.95 10.50
C HIS A 13 -13.00 -10.68 9.38
N GLU A 14 -13.44 -10.47 8.15
CA GLU A 14 -12.82 -11.01 6.94
C GLU A 14 -12.20 -9.89 6.10
N VAL A 15 -11.02 -10.18 5.55
CA VAL A 15 -10.31 -9.28 4.61
C VAL A 15 -10.42 -9.83 3.20
N PRO A 16 -11.05 -9.11 2.27
CA PRO A 16 -11.08 -9.50 0.86
C PRO A 16 -9.68 -9.38 0.25
N MET A 17 -9.28 -10.41 -0.49
CA MET A 17 -8.02 -10.48 -1.19
C MET A 17 -8.23 -10.99 -2.61
N GLN A 18 -7.87 -10.21 -3.61
CA GLN A 18 -7.76 -10.63 -4.99
C GLN A 18 -6.35 -11.16 -5.23
N VAL A 19 -6.23 -12.41 -5.66
CA VAL A 19 -4.95 -13.04 -5.98
C VAL A 19 -4.88 -13.28 -7.49
N ASP A 20 -3.92 -12.63 -8.14
CA ASP A 20 -3.63 -12.75 -9.55
C ASP A 20 -2.41 -13.67 -9.71
N ILE A 21 -2.54 -14.76 -10.46
CA ILE A 21 -1.61 -15.90 -10.48
C ILE A 21 -1.12 -16.15 -11.91
N PRO A 22 0.21 -16.34 -12.13
CA PRO A 22 0.72 -16.83 -13.41
C PRO A 22 0.10 -18.17 -13.84
N GLU A 23 0.07 -18.46 -15.12
CA GLU A 23 -0.58 -19.68 -15.65
C GLU A 23 0.23 -20.97 -15.49
N GLU A 24 1.50 -20.85 -15.24
CA GLU A 24 2.40 -22.01 -15.11
C GLU A 24 2.13 -22.82 -13.83
N SER A 25 2.48 -24.12 -13.88
CA SER A 25 2.31 -25.03 -12.73
C SER A 25 3.60 -25.09 -11.91
N SER A 26 3.95 -24.01 -11.24
CA SER A 26 5.12 -23.92 -10.35
C SER A 26 4.78 -23.14 -9.09
N LYS A 27 5.72 -23.07 -8.15
CA LYS A 27 5.64 -22.09 -7.10
C LYS A 27 6.28 -20.80 -7.58
N PHE A 28 5.74 -19.68 -7.12
CA PHE A 28 6.13 -18.33 -7.53
C PHE A 28 6.48 -17.48 -6.32
N PRO A 29 7.40 -16.54 -6.44
CA PRO A 29 7.47 -15.42 -5.52
C PRO A 29 6.14 -14.64 -5.54
N ALA A 30 5.85 -13.89 -4.48
CA ALA A 30 4.59 -13.18 -4.37
C ALA A 30 4.77 -11.76 -3.82
N VAL A 31 3.87 -10.84 -4.18
CA VAL A 31 3.81 -9.48 -3.65
C VAL A 31 2.42 -9.22 -3.09
N LEU A 32 2.35 -8.83 -1.81
CA LEU A 32 1.15 -8.29 -1.20
C LEU A 32 1.08 -6.78 -1.46
N MET A 33 0.02 -6.34 -2.13
CA MET A 33 -0.20 -4.95 -2.54
C MET A 33 -1.25 -4.29 -1.65
N ILE A 34 -0.89 -3.10 -1.12
CA ILE A 34 -1.64 -2.39 -0.09
C ILE A 34 -2.02 -1.01 -0.63
N HIS A 35 -3.32 -0.71 -0.67
CA HIS A 35 -3.84 0.56 -1.19
C HIS A 35 -3.68 1.73 -0.19
N GLY A 36 -3.96 2.94 -0.67
CA GLY A 36 -3.88 4.19 0.08
C GLY A 36 -5.11 4.50 0.94
N PHE A 37 -5.09 5.69 1.53
CA PHE A 37 -6.19 6.23 2.34
C PHE A 37 -7.48 6.33 1.53
N MET A 38 -8.59 5.85 2.09
CA MET A 38 -9.94 5.89 1.49
C MET A 38 -10.02 5.33 0.07
N SER A 39 -9.23 4.30 -0.23
CA SER A 39 -9.17 3.66 -1.53
C SER A 39 -9.62 2.20 -1.48
N SER A 40 -9.27 1.39 -2.48
CA SER A 40 -9.58 -0.03 -2.56
C SER A 40 -8.43 -0.80 -3.19
N ARG A 41 -8.51 -2.14 -3.21
CA ARG A 41 -7.52 -3.01 -3.85
C ARG A 41 -7.25 -2.71 -5.33
N ASN A 42 -8.18 -2.03 -6.00
CA ASN A 42 -7.97 -1.61 -7.39
C ASN A 42 -7.37 -0.21 -7.51
N ASN A 43 -7.60 0.64 -6.49
CA ASN A 43 -7.23 2.05 -6.45
C ASN A 43 -7.87 2.88 -7.60
N ASP A 44 -7.56 4.17 -7.67
CA ASP A 44 -8.07 5.07 -8.69
C ASP A 44 -7.77 4.55 -10.10
N ASN A 45 -8.77 4.57 -10.96
CA ASN A 45 -8.74 4.10 -12.33
C ASN A 45 -7.98 2.76 -12.53
N HIS A 46 -8.17 1.83 -11.58
CA HIS A 46 -7.56 0.50 -11.55
C HIS A 46 -6.01 0.52 -11.53
N MET A 47 -5.40 1.53 -10.92
CA MET A 47 -3.93 1.69 -10.87
C MET A 47 -3.22 0.45 -10.31
N LEU A 48 -3.61 -0.02 -9.11
CA LEU A 48 -3.00 -1.21 -8.51
C LEU A 48 -3.29 -2.48 -9.32
N ALA A 49 -4.47 -2.61 -9.92
CA ALA A 49 -4.78 -3.74 -10.80
C ALA A 49 -3.90 -3.76 -12.05
N ARG A 50 -3.55 -2.60 -12.61
CA ARG A 50 -2.62 -2.50 -13.74
C ARG A 50 -1.19 -2.88 -13.36
N ILE A 51 -0.72 -2.46 -12.18
CA ILE A 51 0.58 -2.87 -11.64
C ILE A 51 0.59 -4.39 -11.38
N SER A 52 -0.47 -4.94 -10.75
CA SER A 52 -0.64 -6.36 -10.50
C SER A 52 -0.49 -7.19 -11.77
N LYS A 53 -1.19 -6.79 -12.84
CA LYS A 53 -1.10 -7.47 -14.13
C LYS A 53 0.35 -7.59 -14.64
N ARG A 54 1.14 -6.52 -14.52
CA ARG A 54 2.54 -6.51 -14.98
C ARG A 54 3.46 -7.33 -14.06
N ILE A 55 3.18 -7.38 -12.77
CA ILE A 55 3.85 -8.27 -11.81
C ILE A 55 3.60 -9.74 -12.19
N VAL A 56 2.35 -10.09 -12.51
CA VAL A 56 2.00 -11.46 -12.92
C VAL A 56 2.63 -11.85 -14.26
N GLU A 57 2.68 -10.93 -15.23
CA GLU A 57 3.39 -11.13 -16.50
C GLU A 57 4.90 -11.38 -16.30
N ALA A 58 5.49 -10.90 -15.21
CA ALA A 58 6.87 -11.18 -14.81
C ALA A 58 7.05 -12.50 -14.03
N GLY A 59 6.01 -13.33 -13.90
CA GLY A 59 6.07 -14.62 -13.22
C GLY A 59 6.00 -14.52 -11.68
N ILE A 60 5.34 -13.50 -11.14
CA ILE A 60 5.20 -13.24 -9.70
C ILE A 60 3.71 -13.19 -9.36
N VAL A 61 3.28 -13.87 -8.30
CA VAL A 61 1.91 -13.75 -7.77
C VAL A 61 1.71 -12.35 -7.22
N ALA A 62 0.60 -11.70 -7.57
CA ALA A 62 0.22 -10.41 -7.02
C ALA A 62 -1.09 -10.54 -6.23
N ALA A 63 -1.06 -10.19 -4.95
CA ALA A 63 -2.22 -10.21 -4.07
C ALA A 63 -2.58 -8.79 -3.65
N ARG A 64 -3.83 -8.37 -3.88
CA ARG A 64 -4.35 -7.04 -3.55
C ARG A 64 -5.45 -7.17 -2.51
N ILE A 65 -5.38 -6.43 -1.40
CA ILE A 65 -6.36 -6.49 -0.31
C ILE A 65 -7.22 -5.24 -0.25
N ASP A 66 -8.45 -5.38 0.25
CA ASP A 66 -9.25 -4.26 0.72
C ASP A 66 -9.07 -4.11 2.22
N LEU A 67 -8.52 -2.99 2.65
CA LEU A 67 -8.34 -2.65 4.07
C LEU A 67 -9.68 -2.33 4.72
N CYS A 68 -9.71 -2.35 6.05
CA CYS A 68 -10.86 -2.09 6.91
C CYS A 68 -11.83 -1.07 6.32
N SER A 69 -13.08 -1.49 6.15
CA SER A 69 -14.18 -0.65 5.69
C SER A 69 -14.02 -0.03 4.29
N MET A 70 -13.10 -0.55 3.47
CA MET A 70 -12.85 -0.12 2.09
C MET A 70 -13.17 -1.24 1.11
N GLY A 71 -13.53 -0.87 -0.13
CA GLY A 71 -13.85 -1.83 -1.18
C GLY A 71 -14.94 -2.81 -0.75
N GLU A 72 -14.61 -4.10 -0.73
CA GLU A 72 -15.52 -5.18 -0.27
C GLU A 72 -15.28 -5.59 1.20
N ASN A 73 -14.41 -4.90 1.94
CA ASN A 73 -14.22 -5.14 3.37
C ASN A 73 -15.34 -4.46 4.16
N LEU A 74 -16.28 -5.27 4.65
CA LEU A 74 -17.50 -4.81 5.34
C LEU A 74 -17.30 -4.55 6.83
N TYR A 75 -16.07 -4.57 7.33
CA TYR A 75 -15.83 -4.24 8.73
C TYR A 75 -16.23 -2.80 9.02
N SER A 76 -16.79 -2.55 10.22
CA SER A 76 -17.39 -1.26 10.56
C SER A 76 -16.40 -0.09 10.38
N ARG A 77 -16.88 1.01 9.79
CA ARG A 77 -16.11 2.26 9.56
C ARG A 77 -15.49 2.81 10.84
N GLU A 78 -16.10 2.63 11.98
CA GLU A 78 -15.57 3.04 13.29
C GLU A 78 -14.24 2.36 13.63
N ASN A 79 -13.97 1.20 13.02
CA ASN A 79 -12.73 0.45 13.20
C ASN A 79 -11.62 0.87 12.24
N TYR A 80 -11.92 1.73 11.25
CA TYR A 80 -10.91 2.24 10.33
C TYR A 80 -9.78 2.93 11.10
N GLY A 81 -8.61 2.28 11.17
CA GLY A 81 -7.47 2.74 11.96
C GLY A 81 -6.20 1.96 11.67
N MET A 82 -5.06 2.53 12.04
CA MET A 82 -3.74 1.97 11.73
C MET A 82 -3.51 0.58 12.34
N LYS A 83 -4.06 0.33 13.55
CA LYS A 83 -3.89 -0.96 14.23
C LYS A 83 -4.59 -2.08 13.48
N VAL A 84 -5.88 -1.88 13.16
CA VAL A 84 -6.66 -2.87 12.41
C VAL A 84 -6.03 -3.12 11.04
N MET A 85 -5.71 -2.07 10.29
CA MET A 85 -5.06 -2.21 8.99
C MET A 85 -3.69 -2.91 9.07
N THR A 86 -2.92 -2.65 10.12
CA THR A 86 -1.65 -3.37 10.36
C THR A 86 -1.89 -4.87 10.59
N ASP A 87 -2.92 -5.24 11.36
CA ASP A 87 -3.27 -6.65 11.62
C ASP A 87 -3.80 -7.32 10.35
N GLU A 88 -4.58 -6.63 9.53
CA GLU A 88 -5.03 -7.09 8.21
C GLU A 88 -3.85 -7.37 7.26
N VAL A 89 -2.89 -6.47 7.18
CA VAL A 89 -1.66 -6.68 6.37
C VAL A 89 -0.89 -7.89 6.86
N LYS A 90 -0.72 -8.05 8.19
CA LYS A 90 -0.02 -9.22 8.77
C LYS A 90 -0.75 -10.53 8.51
N ALA A 91 -2.07 -10.55 8.67
CA ALA A 91 -2.89 -11.72 8.38
C ALA A 91 -2.83 -12.09 6.89
N SER A 92 -2.94 -11.09 6.02
CA SER A 92 -2.86 -11.24 4.57
C SER A 92 -1.50 -11.77 4.12
N PHE A 93 -0.42 -11.26 4.69
CA PHE A 93 0.93 -11.72 4.40
C PHE A 93 1.11 -13.21 4.76
N LYS A 94 0.71 -13.62 5.96
CA LYS A 94 0.76 -15.02 6.40
C LYS A 94 -0.10 -15.92 5.54
N TYR A 95 -1.30 -15.47 5.18
CA TYR A 95 -2.18 -16.23 4.30
C TYR A 95 -1.56 -16.43 2.92
N LEU A 96 -0.99 -15.36 2.34
CA LEU A 96 -0.30 -15.42 1.05
C LEU A 96 0.87 -16.42 1.08
N GLN A 97 1.68 -16.41 2.13
CA GLN A 97 2.77 -17.40 2.34
C GLN A 97 2.26 -18.84 2.38
N SER A 98 1.05 -19.09 2.89
CA SER A 98 0.48 -20.43 3.03
C SER A 98 -0.10 -21.01 1.74
N LEU A 99 -0.23 -20.23 0.68
CA LEU A 99 -0.81 -20.69 -0.58
C LEU A 99 0.12 -21.72 -1.27
N PRO A 100 -0.41 -22.81 -1.79
CA PRO A 100 0.41 -23.95 -2.28
C PRO A 100 1.29 -23.59 -3.50
N TYR A 101 0.94 -22.53 -4.21
CA TYR A 101 1.66 -22.01 -5.38
C TYR A 101 2.56 -20.82 -5.05
N VAL A 102 2.74 -20.47 -3.78
CA VAL A 102 3.62 -19.39 -3.35
C VAL A 102 4.90 -19.96 -2.73
N GLU A 103 6.02 -19.37 -3.07
CA GLU A 103 7.31 -19.58 -2.39
C GLU A 103 7.30 -18.84 -1.06
N GLU A 104 7.13 -19.56 0.05
CA GLU A 104 6.92 -19.02 1.40
C GLU A 104 7.96 -17.95 1.79
N ASN A 105 9.21 -18.11 1.39
CA ASN A 105 10.32 -17.20 1.75
C ASN A 105 10.55 -16.09 0.70
N SER A 106 9.74 -16.01 -0.34
CA SER A 106 9.85 -15.05 -1.44
C SER A 106 8.59 -14.19 -1.54
N VAL A 107 8.15 -13.64 -0.40
CA VAL A 107 6.97 -12.76 -0.33
C VAL A 107 7.40 -11.33 0.02
N GLY A 108 6.99 -10.37 -0.80
CA GLY A 108 7.26 -8.94 -0.63
C GLY A 108 6.02 -8.13 -0.26
N LEU A 109 6.24 -6.89 0.16
CA LEU A 109 5.21 -5.87 0.39
C LEU A 109 5.34 -4.75 -0.64
N LEU A 110 4.23 -4.31 -1.20
CA LEU A 110 4.15 -3.11 -2.03
C LEU A 110 2.99 -2.26 -1.53
N GLY A 111 3.25 -1.00 -1.20
CA GLY A 111 2.20 -0.11 -0.74
C GLY A 111 2.21 1.24 -1.45
N HIS A 112 1.02 1.76 -1.76
CA HIS A 112 0.83 3.10 -2.31
C HIS A 112 0.31 4.04 -1.21
N SER A 113 0.87 5.26 -1.09
CA SER A 113 0.40 6.27 -0.15
C SER A 113 0.39 5.76 1.30
N LEU A 114 -0.76 5.75 1.98
CA LEU A 114 -0.94 5.13 3.30
C LEU A 114 -0.51 3.65 3.31
N GLY A 115 -0.72 2.94 2.20
CA GLY A 115 -0.24 1.56 2.04
C GLY A 115 1.29 1.45 2.11
N GLY A 116 2.04 2.43 1.60
CA GLY A 116 3.49 2.53 1.75
C GLY A 116 3.91 2.67 3.21
N ARG A 117 3.19 3.51 3.97
CA ARG A 117 3.36 3.61 5.44
C ARG A 117 3.08 2.27 6.14
N LEU A 118 2.00 1.58 5.75
CA LEU A 118 1.65 0.27 6.32
C LEU A 118 2.71 -0.77 6.00
N ALA A 119 3.28 -0.78 4.79
CA ALA A 119 4.36 -1.67 4.43
C ALA A 119 5.61 -1.44 5.33
N PHE A 120 5.94 -0.19 5.61
CA PHE A 120 7.03 0.16 6.54
C PHE A 120 6.69 -0.20 8.00
N THR A 121 5.46 0.04 8.44
CA THR A 121 4.98 -0.36 9.78
C THR A 121 5.08 -1.88 9.96
N CYS A 122 4.81 -2.64 8.89
CA CYS A 122 4.89 -4.10 8.86
C CYS A 122 6.29 -4.67 8.53
N SER A 123 7.35 -3.85 8.55
CA SER A 123 8.74 -4.28 8.26
C SER A 123 9.31 -5.32 9.22
N THR A 124 8.60 -5.63 10.32
CA THR A 124 8.92 -6.76 11.21
C THR A 124 8.49 -8.11 10.64
N LEU A 125 7.68 -8.14 9.59
CA LEU A 125 7.37 -9.37 8.85
C LEU A 125 8.62 -9.87 8.10
N PRO A 126 8.72 -11.18 7.85
CA PRO A 126 9.83 -11.74 7.07
C PRO A 126 9.67 -11.47 5.56
N ALA A 127 9.38 -10.21 5.22
CA ALA A 127 9.23 -9.80 3.84
C ALA A 127 10.58 -9.82 3.11
N LYS A 128 10.58 -10.31 1.87
CA LYS A 128 11.79 -10.38 1.04
C LYS A 128 12.18 -9.00 0.50
N ILE A 129 11.18 -8.17 0.21
CA ILE A 129 11.33 -6.78 -0.27
C ILE A 129 10.23 -5.91 0.31
N ILE A 130 10.48 -4.59 0.34
CA ILE A 130 9.43 -3.58 0.55
C ILE A 130 9.51 -2.55 -0.59
N VAL A 131 8.35 -2.24 -1.19
CA VAL A 131 8.19 -1.19 -2.20
C VAL A 131 7.21 -0.14 -1.68
N SER A 132 7.63 1.11 -1.64
CA SER A 132 6.82 2.26 -1.27
C SER A 132 6.62 3.17 -2.49
N LEU A 133 5.39 3.29 -2.94
CA LEU A 133 4.96 4.13 -4.06
C LEU A 133 4.27 5.38 -3.51
N ASN A 134 4.85 6.56 -3.68
CA ASN A 134 4.36 7.81 -3.08
C ASN A 134 3.94 7.64 -1.61
N GLY A 135 4.75 6.93 -0.81
CA GLY A 135 4.38 6.51 0.53
C GLY A 135 4.28 7.66 1.53
N ALA A 136 3.26 7.63 2.40
CA ALA A 136 3.09 8.58 3.51
C ALA A 136 4.06 8.27 4.68
N ILE A 137 5.38 8.29 4.39
CA ILE A 137 6.45 7.87 5.29
C ILE A 137 6.64 8.91 6.41
N ASN A 138 6.54 8.47 7.67
CA ASN A 138 6.81 9.29 8.86
C ASN A 138 6.06 10.62 8.92
N THR A 139 4.88 10.71 8.33
CA THR A 139 4.04 11.90 8.41
C THR A 139 2.62 11.58 8.84
N SER A 140 2.06 12.44 9.67
CA SER A 140 0.63 12.48 9.98
C SER A 140 -0.01 13.80 9.53
N GLU A 141 0.80 14.85 9.34
CA GLU A 141 0.32 16.21 9.10
C GLU A 141 -0.61 16.35 7.89
N PRO A 142 -0.28 15.84 6.68
CA PRO A 142 -1.17 15.98 5.54
C PRO A 142 -2.55 15.33 5.76
N LEU A 143 -2.59 14.21 6.46
CA LEU A 143 -3.83 13.51 6.76
C LEU A 143 -4.61 14.19 7.88
N GLU A 144 -3.93 14.82 8.85
CA GLU A 144 -4.57 15.64 9.89
C GLU A 144 -5.26 16.88 9.33
N MET A 145 -4.76 17.45 8.23
CA MET A 145 -5.39 18.59 7.56
C MET A 145 -6.72 18.24 6.89
N THR A 146 -7.01 16.95 6.69
CA THR A 146 -8.26 16.50 6.04
C THR A 146 -9.45 16.45 6.98
N TYR A 147 -9.28 16.65 8.29
CA TYR A 147 -10.40 16.62 9.22
C TYR A 147 -10.83 18.01 9.69
N ASP A 148 -12.14 18.19 9.82
CA ASP A 148 -12.72 19.39 10.45
C ASP A 148 -12.64 19.27 11.99
N LYS A 149 -11.98 20.27 12.63
CA LYS A 149 -11.79 20.27 14.09
C LYS A 149 -13.10 20.37 14.86
N PHE A 150 -14.09 21.10 14.32
CA PHE A 150 -15.39 21.25 14.94
C PHE A 150 -16.21 19.96 14.87
N GLU A 151 -16.27 19.33 13.69
CA GLU A 151 -16.89 18.02 13.53
C GLU A 151 -16.25 16.98 14.44
N MET A 152 -14.93 16.90 14.46
CA MET A 152 -14.19 15.95 15.29
C MET A 152 -14.45 16.14 16.79
N ALA A 153 -14.59 17.39 17.27
CA ALA A 153 -14.87 17.68 18.66
C ALA A 153 -16.31 17.33 19.08
N ASN A 154 -17.27 17.53 18.20
CA ASN A 154 -18.69 17.38 18.52
C ASN A 154 -19.28 16.00 18.11
N LEU A 155 -18.79 15.41 17.02
CA LEU A 155 -19.32 14.18 16.45
C LEU A 155 -18.39 12.97 16.66
N GLY A 156 -17.11 13.21 16.96
CA GLY A 156 -16.10 12.15 17.07
C GLY A 156 -15.59 11.62 15.72
N TYR A 157 -16.04 12.19 14.62
CA TYR A 157 -15.60 11.91 13.25
C TYR A 157 -15.57 13.20 12.43
N SER A 158 -14.91 13.15 11.29
CA SER A 158 -14.96 14.20 10.27
C SER A 158 -15.51 13.66 8.97
N ILE A 159 -16.18 14.53 8.21
CA ILE A 159 -16.69 14.23 6.88
C ILE A 159 -15.58 14.60 5.89
N VAL A 160 -15.07 13.62 5.15
CA VAL A 160 -14.00 13.80 4.18
C VAL A 160 -14.54 13.60 2.77
N HIS A 161 -14.32 14.57 1.89
CA HIS A 161 -14.66 14.47 0.48
C HIS A 161 -13.51 13.75 -0.26
N THR A 162 -13.85 12.69 -0.97
CA THR A 162 -12.88 11.93 -1.77
C THR A 162 -12.64 12.58 -3.13
N SER A 163 -11.50 12.30 -3.76
CA SER A 163 -11.18 12.76 -5.11
C SER A 163 -12.18 12.28 -6.16
N SER A 164 -12.85 11.16 -5.91
CA SER A 164 -13.92 10.61 -6.76
C SER A 164 -15.30 11.29 -6.58
N GLY A 165 -15.38 12.32 -5.72
CA GLY A 165 -16.62 13.05 -5.41
C GLY A 165 -17.53 12.36 -4.39
N GLY A 166 -17.06 11.30 -3.75
CA GLY A 166 -17.73 10.62 -2.66
C GLY A 166 -17.54 11.35 -1.32
N VAL A 167 -18.25 10.85 -0.30
CA VAL A 167 -18.18 11.34 1.09
C VAL A 167 -17.89 10.16 2.00
N GLU A 168 -16.88 10.31 2.86
CA GLU A 168 -16.44 9.28 3.78
C GLU A 168 -16.35 9.83 5.21
N LEU A 169 -16.68 8.99 6.20
CA LEU A 169 -16.51 9.33 7.60
C LEU A 169 -15.16 8.82 8.11
N VAL A 170 -14.39 9.69 8.74
CA VAL A 170 -13.12 9.34 9.36
C VAL A 170 -13.20 9.63 10.85
N TYR A 171 -13.16 8.57 11.64
CA TYR A 171 -13.29 8.66 13.08
C TYR A 171 -11.97 9.09 13.73
N ARG A 172 -12.07 9.73 14.90
CA ARG A 172 -10.93 10.19 15.72
C ARG A 172 -9.85 9.13 15.90
N ARG A 173 -10.28 7.87 16.07
CA ARG A 173 -9.39 6.72 16.23
C ARG A 173 -8.30 6.65 15.16
N PHE A 174 -8.65 6.89 13.88
CA PHE A 174 -7.67 6.85 12.79
C PHE A 174 -6.54 7.86 13.01
N PHE A 175 -6.89 9.11 13.34
CA PHE A 175 -5.89 10.18 13.54
C PHE A 175 -5.05 9.96 14.80
N ASP A 176 -5.66 9.47 15.89
CA ASP A 176 -4.93 9.17 17.13
C ASP A 176 -3.95 8.00 16.92
N GLU A 177 -4.39 6.95 16.23
CA GLU A 177 -3.53 5.81 15.89
C GLU A 177 -2.45 6.18 14.86
N LEU A 178 -2.74 7.05 13.90
CA LEU A 178 -1.77 7.54 12.92
C LEU A 178 -0.58 8.23 13.59
N LYS A 179 -0.82 9.04 14.62
CA LYS A 179 0.21 9.73 15.41
C LYS A 179 1.10 8.78 16.20
N THR A 180 0.51 7.69 16.71
CA THR A 180 1.19 6.76 17.61
C THR A 180 1.76 5.53 16.92
N THR A 181 1.28 5.21 15.71
CA THR A 181 1.79 4.09 14.92
C THR A 181 3.01 4.53 14.12
N LEU A 182 4.18 4.33 14.70
CA LEU A 182 5.45 4.67 14.08
C LEU A 182 5.87 3.59 13.08
N ASN A 183 6.52 4.02 12.01
CA ASN A 183 7.14 3.14 11.02
C ASN A 183 8.67 3.10 11.12
N ASP A 184 9.22 3.48 12.28
CA ASP A 184 10.67 3.49 12.54
C ASP A 184 11.32 2.11 12.50
N ASN A 185 10.53 1.04 12.68
CA ASN A 185 11.00 -0.34 12.59
C ASN A 185 11.68 -0.65 11.25
N VAL A 186 11.34 0.08 10.18
CA VAL A 186 11.96 -0.09 8.87
C VAL A 186 13.47 0.07 8.91
N LYS A 187 14.03 0.84 9.84
CA LYS A 187 15.49 1.00 10.05
C LYS A 187 16.19 -0.32 10.39
N ASN A 188 15.44 -1.28 10.93
CA ASN A 188 15.95 -2.61 11.27
C ASN A 188 15.76 -3.63 10.14
N PHE A 189 15.04 -3.28 9.09
CA PHE A 189 14.82 -4.14 7.93
C PHE A 189 16.09 -4.24 7.10
N LYS A 190 16.52 -5.47 6.80
CA LYS A 190 17.80 -5.72 6.14
C LYS A 190 17.69 -6.10 4.67
N ASN A 191 16.48 -6.46 4.23
CA ASN A 191 16.23 -6.81 2.85
C ASN A 191 16.01 -5.54 1.99
N PRO A 192 16.06 -5.64 0.65
CA PRO A 192 15.94 -4.49 -0.24
C PRO A 192 14.64 -3.71 -0.06
N ILE A 193 14.74 -2.38 -0.11
CA ILE A 193 13.64 -1.43 -0.10
C ILE A 193 13.72 -0.58 -1.36
N LEU A 194 12.58 -0.37 -2.02
CA LEU A 194 12.44 0.61 -3.09
C LEU A 194 11.50 1.73 -2.66
N VAL A 195 11.94 2.97 -2.79
CA VAL A 195 11.11 4.16 -2.55
C VAL A 195 10.96 4.95 -3.85
N GLU A 196 9.74 5.07 -4.33
CA GLU A 196 9.39 5.89 -5.48
C GLU A 196 8.71 7.18 -5.02
N VAL A 197 8.98 8.30 -5.71
CA VAL A 197 8.48 9.63 -5.36
C VAL A 197 8.08 10.39 -6.62
N CYS A 198 6.83 10.83 -6.70
CA CYS A 198 6.35 11.77 -7.71
C CYS A 198 6.73 13.21 -7.34
N THR A 199 7.33 13.96 -8.27
CA THR A 199 7.82 15.32 -7.97
C THR A 199 6.75 16.40 -7.97
N SER A 200 5.57 16.14 -8.53
CA SER A 200 4.44 17.07 -8.58
C SER A 200 3.22 16.56 -7.81
N ASP A 201 3.46 15.84 -6.71
CA ASP A 201 2.42 15.29 -5.86
C ASP A 201 1.75 16.41 -5.02
N PRO A 202 0.45 16.70 -5.24
CA PRO A 202 -0.27 17.72 -4.48
C PRO A 202 -0.84 17.19 -3.15
N THR A 203 -0.82 15.87 -2.95
CA THR A 203 -1.42 15.18 -1.80
C THR A 203 -0.41 14.99 -0.67
N LEU A 204 0.81 14.58 -1.03
CA LEU A 204 1.92 14.41 -0.10
C LEU A 204 3.13 15.20 -0.59
N ASP A 205 3.70 16.06 0.25
CA ASP A 205 4.92 16.77 -0.09
C ASP A 205 6.04 15.77 -0.47
N PRO A 206 6.55 15.78 -1.70
CA PRO A 206 7.64 14.89 -2.13
C PRO A 206 8.87 14.93 -1.20
N ASN A 207 9.12 16.07 -0.56
CA ASN A 207 10.24 16.22 0.35
C ASN A 207 10.17 15.29 1.57
N ILE A 208 9.00 14.80 1.94
CA ILE A 208 8.85 13.83 3.03
C ILE A 208 9.64 12.55 2.71
N SER A 209 9.36 11.94 1.56
CA SER A 209 10.03 10.72 1.12
C SER A 209 11.50 10.98 0.70
N LEU A 210 11.78 12.11 0.05
CA LEU A 210 13.15 12.51 -0.31
C LEU A 210 14.03 12.72 0.93
N ASN A 211 13.50 13.35 1.99
CA ASN A 211 14.22 13.51 3.25
C ASN A 211 14.41 12.17 3.97
N PHE A 212 13.43 11.26 3.91
CA PHE A 212 13.62 9.91 4.42
C PHE A 212 14.80 9.22 3.71
N ILE A 213 14.80 9.18 2.38
CA ILE A 213 15.87 8.58 1.58
C ILE A 213 17.24 9.17 1.95
N LYS A 214 17.32 10.50 2.04
CA LYS A 214 18.57 11.21 2.37
C LYS A 214 19.10 10.91 3.77
N ASN A 215 18.19 10.70 4.75
CA ASN A 215 18.54 10.66 6.18
C ASN A 215 18.42 9.26 6.79
N CYS A 216 17.95 8.25 6.06
CA CYS A 216 17.76 6.92 6.61
C CYS A 216 19.08 6.19 6.92
N HIS A 217 20.19 6.56 6.27
CA HIS A 217 21.50 5.93 6.40
C HIS A 217 21.45 4.40 6.27
N MET A 218 20.62 3.90 5.35
CA MET A 218 20.44 2.48 5.09
C MET A 218 21.02 2.14 3.71
N ASP A 219 21.91 1.15 3.65
CA ASP A 219 22.56 0.72 2.41
C ASP A 219 21.67 -0.12 1.49
N ASN A 220 20.49 -0.53 1.99
CA ASN A 220 19.54 -1.39 1.30
C ASN A 220 18.34 -0.63 0.72
N VAL A 221 18.41 0.69 0.58
CA VAL A 221 17.34 1.54 0.04
C VAL A 221 17.72 2.04 -1.35
N ASP A 222 17.01 1.53 -2.36
CA ASP A 222 17.00 2.10 -3.70
C ASP A 222 15.87 3.12 -3.83
N SER A 223 16.05 4.10 -4.71
CA SER A 223 15.00 5.10 -4.97
C SER A 223 15.03 5.65 -6.38
N PHE A 224 13.89 6.15 -6.84
CA PHE A 224 13.78 6.96 -8.05
C PHE A 224 12.64 7.96 -7.98
N THR A 225 12.71 9.00 -8.80
CA THR A 225 11.66 9.99 -8.95
C THR A 225 10.94 9.84 -10.28
N VAL A 226 9.68 10.27 -10.30
CA VAL A 226 8.85 10.39 -11.51
C VAL A 226 8.47 11.86 -11.68
N GLU A 227 9.09 12.48 -12.67
CA GLU A 227 8.92 13.90 -12.93
C GLU A 227 7.53 14.23 -13.49
N ASN A 228 6.94 15.34 -13.03
CA ASN A 228 5.64 15.84 -13.49
C ASN A 228 4.50 14.81 -13.34
N ALA A 229 4.57 13.96 -12.34
CA ALA A 229 3.53 13.03 -11.95
C ALA A 229 2.90 13.47 -10.63
N ASN A 230 1.59 13.34 -10.51
CA ASN A 230 0.85 13.56 -9.28
C ASN A 230 0.80 12.28 -8.42
N HIS A 231 0.07 12.32 -7.32
CA HIS A 231 -0.04 11.25 -6.32
C HIS A 231 -0.45 9.89 -6.90
N THR A 232 -1.26 9.88 -7.95
CA THR A 232 -1.81 8.68 -8.61
C THR A 232 -1.31 8.52 -10.05
N TYR A 233 -0.16 9.11 -10.38
CA TYR A 233 0.47 9.02 -11.70
C TYR A 233 -0.41 9.53 -12.84
N ASN A 234 -1.25 10.55 -12.56
CA ASN A 234 -2.18 11.20 -13.51
C ASN A 234 -3.26 10.26 -14.09
N VAL A 235 -3.48 9.09 -13.48
CA VAL A 235 -4.42 8.07 -14.03
C VAL A 235 -5.87 8.55 -14.10
N GLU A 236 -6.25 9.52 -13.30
CA GLU A 236 -7.59 10.14 -13.30
C GLU A 236 -7.93 10.84 -14.61
N THR A 237 -6.92 11.26 -15.37
CA THR A 237 -7.08 11.87 -16.68
C THR A 237 -7.30 10.85 -17.82
N GLY A 238 -7.11 9.55 -17.52
CA GLY A 238 -7.06 8.48 -18.51
C GLY A 238 -5.70 8.34 -19.21
N ASP A 239 -4.72 9.19 -18.88
CA ASP A 239 -3.34 9.05 -19.34
C ASP A 239 -2.53 8.15 -18.38
N PHE A 240 -2.08 7.02 -18.88
CA PHE A 240 -1.29 6.05 -18.13
C PHE A 240 0.22 6.14 -18.38
N THR A 241 0.69 7.20 -19.06
CA THR A 241 2.11 7.36 -19.42
C THR A 241 3.00 7.33 -18.17
N LYS A 242 2.63 8.08 -17.12
CA LYS A 242 3.39 8.12 -15.86
C LYS A 242 3.32 6.82 -15.10
N LEU A 243 2.15 6.19 -15.03
CA LEU A 243 2.01 4.86 -14.44
C LEU A 243 2.87 3.82 -15.16
N ASN A 244 2.91 3.84 -16.49
CA ASN A 244 3.75 2.94 -17.27
C ASN A 244 5.25 3.18 -17.04
N GLU A 245 5.67 4.44 -16.83
CA GLU A 245 7.03 4.78 -16.41
C GLU A 245 7.37 4.13 -15.07
N VAL A 246 6.50 4.26 -14.05
CA VAL A 246 6.66 3.59 -12.74
C VAL A 246 6.76 2.08 -12.90
N ILE A 247 5.80 1.47 -13.60
CA ILE A 247 5.76 0.02 -13.82
C ILE A 247 7.07 -0.47 -14.47
N SER A 248 7.60 0.27 -15.45
CA SER A 248 8.83 -0.11 -16.17
C SER A 248 10.08 -0.14 -15.28
N LYS A 249 10.07 0.54 -14.15
CA LYS A 249 11.14 0.55 -13.15
C LYS A 249 10.86 -0.41 -11.98
N VAL A 250 9.64 -0.39 -11.46
CA VAL A 250 9.25 -1.17 -10.28
C VAL A 250 9.23 -2.67 -10.55
N VAL A 251 8.63 -3.11 -11.66
CA VAL A 251 8.47 -4.55 -11.92
C VAL A 251 9.82 -5.25 -12.15
N PRO A 252 10.77 -4.73 -12.96
CA PRO A 252 12.11 -5.31 -13.07
C PRO A 252 12.87 -5.31 -11.74
N TRP A 253 12.75 -4.23 -10.93
CA TRP A 253 13.36 -4.17 -9.62
C TRP A 253 12.82 -5.27 -8.68
N ILE A 254 11.50 -5.44 -8.61
CA ILE A 254 10.87 -6.52 -7.83
C ILE A 254 11.42 -7.87 -8.31
N ASN A 255 11.42 -8.14 -9.62
CA ASN A 255 11.85 -9.41 -10.16
C ASN A 255 13.32 -9.74 -9.85
N SER A 256 14.18 -8.73 -9.71
CA SER A 256 15.61 -8.91 -9.40
C SER A 256 15.90 -9.14 -7.91
N HIS A 257 14.98 -8.75 -7.01
CA HIS A 257 15.23 -8.75 -5.57
C HIS A 257 14.33 -9.71 -4.75
N ILE A 258 13.25 -10.23 -5.35
CA ILE A 258 12.27 -11.04 -4.62
C ILE A 258 12.62 -12.54 -4.57
N LYS A 259 13.56 -12.99 -5.39
CA LYS A 259 13.98 -14.41 -5.48
C LYS A 259 15.02 -14.78 -4.41
#